data_71fdd20bf08faa6e3a3a71eda3fe68a3
#
_entry.id   71fdd20bf08faa6e3a3a71eda3fe68a3
#
_cell.length_a   1.000
_cell.length_b   1.000
_cell.length_c   1.000
_cell.angle_alpha   90.00
_cell.angle_beta   90.00
_cell.angle_gamma   90.00
#
_symmetry.space_group_name_H-M   'P 1'
#
loop_
_entity.id
_entity.type
_entity.pdbx_description
1 polymer ?
#
loop_
_entity_poly.entity_id
_entity_poly.type
_entity_poly.pdbx_seq_one_letter_code
_entity_poly.pdbx_strand_id
1 'polypeptide(L)'
;MKTLIDLITEQVTNAFTGQGYDAKYGKVTLSNRPDLCEYQCNGAMAAAKEYKCAPFMISDKIAQALAENELFESVESVKPGFINMKVSPAYLAKYVSDMKADEGRFGCDKAAHPKTIIVDYGGANVAKPLHVGHLRSAVIGESIKRIGKFMGHHMIGDVHPVSYTHLRAHE
;
A
#
# COMPACT_ATOMS: atom_id res chain seq x y z
N MET A 1 -0.59 3.85 -11.50
CA MET A 1 -0.18 2.44 -11.73
C MET A 1 -0.56 1.62 -10.51
N LYS A 2 -1.12 0.41 -10.68
CA LYS A 2 -1.43 -0.46 -9.53
C LYS A 2 -0.16 -0.80 -8.77
N THR A 3 -0.25 -0.95 -7.46
CA THR A 3 0.90 -1.42 -6.66
C THR A 3 1.22 -2.88 -6.99
N LEU A 4 2.45 -3.29 -6.76
CA LEU A 4 2.87 -4.68 -7.07
C LEU A 4 2.01 -5.69 -6.29
N ILE A 5 1.69 -5.42 -5.03
CA ILE A 5 0.83 -6.30 -4.22
C ILE A 5 -0.61 -6.36 -4.75
N ASP A 6 -1.13 -5.27 -5.33
CA ASP A 6 -2.46 -5.27 -5.94
C ASP A 6 -2.47 -6.13 -7.23
N LEU A 7 -1.41 -6.03 -8.04
CA LEU A 7 -1.24 -6.86 -9.24
C LEU A 7 -1.18 -8.35 -8.86
N ILE A 8 -0.37 -8.70 -7.86
CA ILE A 8 -0.27 -10.08 -7.37
C ILE A 8 -1.63 -10.56 -6.83
N THR A 9 -2.30 -9.72 -6.02
CA THR A 9 -3.62 -10.06 -5.46
C THR A 9 -4.65 -10.31 -6.56
N GLU A 10 -4.63 -9.51 -7.63
CA GLU A 10 -5.52 -9.70 -8.78
C GLU A 10 -5.27 -11.05 -9.47
N GLN A 11 -4.00 -11.41 -9.71
CA GLN A 11 -3.67 -12.69 -10.34
C GLN A 11 -4.10 -13.88 -9.46
N VAL A 12 -3.83 -13.80 -8.16
CA VAL A 12 -4.23 -14.86 -7.21
C VAL A 12 -5.76 -14.94 -7.11
N THR A 13 -6.46 -13.82 -7.07
CA THR A 13 -7.93 -13.79 -7.06
C THR A 13 -8.50 -14.42 -8.32
N ASN A 14 -7.95 -14.10 -9.50
CA ASN A 14 -8.34 -14.69 -10.77
C ASN A 14 -8.10 -16.22 -10.79
N ALA A 15 -6.99 -16.68 -10.20
CA ALA A 15 -6.72 -18.10 -10.06
C ALA A 15 -7.76 -18.82 -9.17
N PHE A 16 -8.14 -18.21 -8.03
CA PHE A 16 -9.20 -18.75 -7.17
C PHE A 16 -10.54 -18.82 -7.92
N THR A 17 -10.96 -17.73 -8.55
CA THR A 17 -12.25 -17.71 -9.30
C THR A 17 -12.23 -18.64 -10.49
N GLY A 18 -11.13 -18.76 -11.22
CA GLY A 18 -10.96 -19.70 -12.32
C GLY A 18 -11.05 -21.17 -11.90
N GLN A 19 -10.73 -21.47 -10.64
CA GLN A 19 -10.88 -22.81 -10.05
C GLN A 19 -12.24 -23.01 -9.34
N GLY A 20 -13.17 -22.05 -9.45
CA GLY A 20 -14.51 -22.14 -8.87
C GLY A 20 -14.60 -21.77 -7.39
N TYR A 21 -13.59 -21.10 -6.84
CA TYR A 21 -13.60 -20.58 -5.47
C TYR A 21 -13.98 -19.10 -5.44
N ASP A 22 -14.42 -18.63 -4.27
CA ASP A 22 -14.80 -17.23 -4.08
C ASP A 22 -13.55 -16.30 -4.13
N ALA A 23 -13.70 -15.14 -4.78
CA ALA A 23 -12.68 -14.10 -4.93
C ALA A 23 -12.09 -13.62 -3.60
N LYS A 24 -12.88 -13.66 -2.52
CA LYS A 24 -12.47 -13.23 -1.16
C LYS A 24 -11.24 -13.96 -0.63
N TYR A 25 -10.94 -15.16 -1.17
CA TYR A 25 -9.78 -15.96 -0.75
C TYR A 25 -8.47 -15.57 -1.44
N GLY A 26 -8.51 -14.74 -2.46
CA GLY A 26 -7.32 -14.31 -3.21
C GLY A 26 -6.46 -13.25 -2.54
N LYS A 27 -6.74 -12.85 -1.30
CA LYS A 27 -6.00 -11.80 -0.62
C LYS A 27 -4.55 -12.22 -0.34
N VAL A 28 -3.61 -11.39 -0.81
CA VAL A 28 -2.17 -11.58 -0.65
C VAL A 28 -1.61 -10.63 0.40
N THR A 29 -0.62 -11.07 1.13
CA THR A 29 0.13 -10.27 2.11
C THR A 29 1.64 -10.45 1.92
N LEU A 30 2.42 -9.49 2.41
CA LEU A 30 3.87 -9.69 2.53
C LEU A 30 4.15 -10.86 3.47
N SER A 31 5.13 -11.67 3.12
CA SER A 31 5.56 -12.79 3.96
C SER A 31 6.29 -12.30 5.21
N ASN A 32 6.04 -12.94 6.34
CA ASN A 32 6.82 -12.74 7.56
C ASN A 32 8.18 -13.48 7.51
N ARG A 33 8.41 -14.28 6.47
CA ARG A 33 9.63 -15.08 6.23
C ARG A 33 10.18 -14.76 4.85
N PRO A 34 10.83 -13.58 4.69
CA PRO A 34 11.37 -13.14 3.40
C PRO A 34 12.47 -14.05 2.86
N ASP A 35 13.07 -14.88 3.72
CA ASP A 35 14.01 -15.93 3.36
C ASP A 35 13.37 -17.07 2.55
N LEU A 36 12.07 -17.30 2.71
CA LEU A 36 11.32 -18.35 2.01
C LEU A 36 10.57 -17.81 0.80
N CYS A 37 9.83 -16.73 0.99
CA CYS A 37 9.03 -16.10 -0.07
C CYS A 37 8.81 -14.63 0.23
N GLU A 38 8.51 -13.85 -0.79
CA GLU A 38 8.23 -12.41 -0.67
C GLU A 38 6.76 -12.15 -0.33
N TYR A 39 5.87 -12.90 -0.96
CA TYR A 39 4.42 -12.78 -0.82
C TYR A 39 3.79 -14.11 -0.45
N GLN A 40 2.69 -14.04 0.29
CA GLN A 40 1.99 -15.23 0.77
C GLN A 40 0.47 -15.02 0.69
N CYS A 41 -0.24 -16.08 0.29
CA CYS A 41 -1.69 -16.16 0.36
C CYS A 41 -2.12 -17.32 1.28
N ASN A 42 -2.99 -17.02 2.23
CA ASN A 42 -3.50 -17.97 3.23
C ASN A 42 -4.96 -18.37 2.94
N GLY A 43 -5.51 -17.91 1.83
CA GLY A 43 -6.92 -18.07 1.49
C GLY A 43 -7.37 -19.51 1.35
N ALA A 44 -6.48 -20.43 0.92
CA ALA A 44 -6.81 -21.84 0.79
C ALA A 44 -7.25 -22.50 2.12
N MET A 45 -6.69 -22.06 3.26
CA MET A 45 -7.11 -22.55 4.58
C MET A 45 -8.53 -22.11 4.97
N ALA A 46 -8.91 -20.89 4.59
CA ALA A 46 -10.26 -20.40 4.82
C ALA A 46 -11.27 -21.05 3.85
N ALA A 47 -10.89 -21.16 2.57
CA ALA A 47 -11.70 -21.83 1.54
C ALA A 47 -11.96 -23.29 1.89
N ALA A 48 -10.98 -24.01 2.42
CA ALA A 48 -11.10 -25.41 2.80
C ALA A 48 -12.27 -25.69 3.76
N LYS A 49 -12.55 -24.75 4.67
CA LYS A 49 -13.67 -24.86 5.62
C LYS A 49 -15.02 -24.73 4.92
N GLU A 50 -15.13 -23.82 3.96
CA GLU A 50 -16.36 -23.58 3.21
C GLU A 50 -16.63 -24.69 2.17
N TYR A 51 -15.59 -25.09 1.45
CA TYR A 51 -15.69 -26.10 0.38
C TYR A 51 -15.48 -27.54 0.86
N LYS A 52 -15.29 -27.76 2.17
CA LYS A 52 -15.16 -29.09 2.81
C LYS A 52 -14.10 -29.98 2.15
N CYS A 53 -12.96 -29.42 1.79
CA CYS A 53 -11.83 -30.14 1.20
C CYS A 53 -10.52 -29.80 1.93
N ALA A 54 -9.47 -30.58 1.67
CA ALA A 54 -8.18 -30.34 2.33
C ALA A 54 -7.54 -29.04 1.80
N PRO A 55 -7.03 -28.15 2.69
CA PRO A 55 -6.46 -26.86 2.29
C PRO A 55 -5.34 -26.98 1.25
N PHE A 56 -4.48 -27.99 1.38
CA PHE A 56 -3.37 -28.19 0.44
C PHE A 56 -3.85 -28.57 -0.97
N MET A 57 -5.00 -29.21 -1.12
CA MET A 57 -5.56 -29.50 -2.44
C MET A 57 -5.99 -28.22 -3.18
N ILE A 58 -6.46 -27.23 -2.44
CA ILE A 58 -6.80 -25.92 -3.01
C ILE A 58 -5.50 -25.17 -3.35
N SER A 59 -4.56 -25.10 -2.40
CA SER A 59 -3.30 -24.37 -2.63
C SER A 59 -2.49 -24.97 -3.79
N ASP A 60 -2.49 -26.30 -3.97
CA ASP A 60 -1.82 -26.95 -5.10
C ASP A 60 -2.45 -26.55 -6.45
N LYS A 61 -3.79 -26.56 -6.55
CA LYS A 61 -4.49 -26.14 -7.76
C LYS A 61 -4.21 -24.67 -8.11
N ILE A 62 -4.22 -23.80 -7.10
CA ILE A 62 -3.95 -22.38 -7.32
C ILE A 62 -2.49 -22.17 -7.70
N ALA A 63 -1.54 -22.84 -7.04
CA ALA A 63 -0.13 -22.76 -7.37
C ALA A 63 0.14 -23.22 -8.82
N GLN A 64 -0.49 -24.32 -9.25
CA GLN A 64 -0.40 -24.80 -10.64
C GLN A 64 -0.99 -23.80 -11.63
N ALA A 65 -2.12 -23.17 -11.31
CA ALA A 65 -2.75 -22.16 -12.17
C ALA A 65 -1.90 -20.88 -12.33
N LEU A 66 -1.04 -20.61 -11.35
CA LEU A 66 -0.13 -19.44 -11.35
C LEU A 66 1.27 -19.75 -11.87
N ALA A 67 1.64 -21.02 -12.02
CA ALA A 67 3.01 -21.45 -12.33
C ALA A 67 3.56 -20.88 -13.66
N GLU A 68 2.69 -20.65 -14.65
CA GLU A 68 3.07 -20.14 -15.97
C GLU A 68 2.90 -18.61 -16.08
N ASN A 69 2.53 -17.93 -15.00
CA ASN A 69 2.32 -16.50 -15.01
C ASN A 69 3.67 -15.77 -14.93
N GLU A 70 3.99 -14.92 -15.91
CA GLU A 70 5.25 -14.17 -16.03
C GLU A 70 5.59 -13.27 -14.83
N LEU A 71 4.58 -12.95 -14.00
CA LEU A 71 4.76 -12.14 -12.80
C LEU A 71 5.60 -12.87 -11.74
N PHE A 72 5.56 -14.20 -11.74
CA PHE A 72 6.21 -15.01 -10.70
C PHE A 72 7.47 -15.70 -11.21
N GLU A 73 8.51 -15.72 -10.38
CA GLU A 73 9.66 -16.59 -10.52
C GLU A 73 9.32 -18.01 -10.01
N SER A 74 8.60 -18.07 -8.88
CA SER A 74 8.13 -19.32 -8.32
C SER A 74 6.83 -19.13 -7.54
N VAL A 75 5.98 -20.15 -7.59
CA VAL A 75 4.76 -20.26 -6.79
C VAL A 75 4.73 -21.66 -6.19
N GLU A 76 4.73 -21.74 -4.88
CA GLU A 76 4.80 -23.00 -4.15
C GLU A 76 3.62 -23.16 -3.20
N SER A 77 3.01 -24.34 -3.23
CA SER A 77 2.03 -24.76 -2.24
C SER A 77 2.74 -25.40 -1.05
N VAL A 78 2.56 -24.84 0.14
CA VAL A 78 3.20 -25.29 1.38
C VAL A 78 2.14 -25.70 2.39
N LYS A 79 2.29 -26.90 2.95
CA LYS A 79 1.34 -27.38 3.98
C LYS A 79 1.31 -26.45 5.20
N PRO A 80 0.14 -26.23 5.81
CA PRO A 80 -1.14 -26.91 5.55
C PRO A 80 -1.98 -26.34 4.38
N GLY A 81 -1.60 -25.23 3.75
CA GLY A 81 -2.37 -24.60 2.67
C GLY A 81 -1.90 -23.16 2.40
N PHE A 82 -0.63 -22.88 2.58
CA PHE A 82 0.00 -21.61 2.19
C PHE A 82 0.37 -21.65 0.71
N ILE A 83 0.21 -20.50 0.06
CA ILE A 83 0.71 -20.28 -1.29
C ILE A 83 1.82 -19.23 -1.16
N ASN A 84 3.06 -19.67 -1.34
CA ASN A 84 4.25 -18.84 -1.28
C ASN A 84 4.65 -18.39 -2.69
N MET A 85 4.95 -17.12 -2.85
CA MET A 85 5.22 -16.51 -4.16
C MET A 85 6.49 -15.68 -4.12
N LYS A 86 7.32 -15.82 -5.17
CA LYS A 86 8.43 -14.93 -5.48
C LYS A 86 8.17 -14.23 -6.80
N VAL A 87 8.46 -12.93 -6.85
CA VAL A 87 8.25 -12.14 -8.07
C VAL A 87 9.40 -12.36 -9.04
N SER A 88 9.08 -12.46 -10.32
CA SER A 88 10.08 -12.56 -11.39
C SER A 88 10.96 -11.30 -11.43
N PRO A 89 12.30 -11.43 -11.37
CA PRO A 89 13.20 -10.30 -11.50
C PRO A 89 13.02 -9.54 -12.82
N ALA A 90 12.69 -10.25 -13.91
CA ALA A 90 12.42 -9.64 -15.20
C ALA A 90 11.14 -8.79 -15.18
N TYR A 91 10.08 -9.30 -14.54
CA TYR A 91 8.84 -8.54 -14.35
C TYR A 91 9.07 -7.32 -13.48
N LEU A 92 9.82 -7.47 -12.38
CA LEU A 92 10.14 -6.36 -11.49
C LEU A 92 10.96 -5.28 -12.20
N ALA A 93 11.94 -5.66 -13.03
CA ALA A 93 12.72 -4.72 -13.82
C ALA A 93 11.85 -3.92 -14.80
N LYS A 94 10.90 -4.58 -15.47
CA LYS A 94 9.91 -3.91 -16.33
C LYS A 94 9.03 -2.96 -15.54
N TYR A 95 8.49 -3.42 -14.40
CA TYR A 95 7.65 -2.62 -13.52
C TYR A 95 8.35 -1.32 -13.07
N VAL A 96 9.63 -1.42 -12.66
CA VAL A 96 10.45 -0.26 -12.26
C VAL A 96 10.75 0.64 -13.46
N SER A 97 10.98 0.08 -14.66
CA SER A 97 11.20 0.85 -15.88
C SER A 97 9.95 1.65 -16.26
N ASP A 98 8.76 1.04 -16.13
CA ASP A 98 7.48 1.71 -16.39
C ASP A 98 7.24 2.84 -15.36
N MET A 99 7.57 2.63 -14.08
CA MET A 99 7.56 3.70 -13.07
C MET A 99 8.47 4.86 -13.45
N LYS A 100 9.70 4.55 -13.91
CA LYS A 100 10.68 5.57 -14.32
C LYS A 100 10.23 6.35 -15.55
N ALA A 101 9.51 5.72 -16.48
CA ALA A 101 8.99 6.37 -17.68
C ALA A 101 7.94 7.46 -17.32
N ASP A 102 7.28 7.34 -16.20
CA ASP A 102 6.39 8.39 -15.64
C ASP A 102 7.18 9.35 -14.74
N GLU A 103 8.07 10.15 -15.31
CA GLU A 103 8.99 11.04 -14.59
C GLU A 103 8.31 12.06 -13.66
N GLY A 104 7.06 12.39 -13.93
CA GLY A 104 6.30 13.34 -13.10
C GLY A 104 5.69 12.72 -11.86
N ARG A 105 5.41 11.42 -11.87
CA ARG A 105 4.62 10.77 -10.84
C ARG A 105 5.16 9.41 -10.39
N PHE A 106 6.11 8.84 -11.10
CA PHE A 106 6.70 7.53 -10.80
C PHE A 106 5.66 6.43 -10.57
N GLY A 107 4.63 6.40 -11.41
CA GLY A 107 3.55 5.44 -11.31
C GLY A 107 2.50 5.72 -10.22
N CYS A 108 2.60 6.84 -9.51
CA CYS A 108 1.60 7.20 -8.50
C CYS A 108 0.35 7.79 -9.17
N ASP A 109 -0.77 7.10 -9.06
CA ASP A 109 -2.06 7.57 -9.58
C ASP A 109 -2.63 8.73 -8.75
N LYS A 110 -3.43 9.56 -9.40
CA LYS A 110 -4.25 10.54 -8.69
C LYS A 110 -5.44 9.83 -8.04
N ALA A 111 -5.88 10.36 -6.91
CA ALA A 111 -7.08 9.86 -6.23
C ALA A 111 -8.28 9.89 -7.19
N ALA A 112 -8.99 8.76 -7.32
CA ALA A 112 -10.18 8.65 -8.16
C ALA A 112 -11.30 9.59 -7.70
N HIS A 113 -11.35 9.86 -6.39
CA HIS A 113 -12.30 10.77 -5.75
C HIS A 113 -11.52 11.84 -4.97
N PRO A 114 -11.09 12.94 -5.63
CA PRO A 114 -10.41 14.04 -4.96
C PRO A 114 -11.24 14.62 -3.82
N LYS A 115 -10.58 14.89 -2.69
CA LYS A 115 -11.20 15.51 -1.52
C LYS A 115 -10.63 16.92 -1.32
N THR A 116 -11.41 17.82 -0.74
CA THR A 116 -10.90 19.06 -0.18
C THR A 116 -10.49 18.78 1.27
N ILE A 117 -9.21 19.02 1.58
CA ILE A 117 -8.63 18.75 2.89
C ILE A 117 -7.97 20.03 3.39
N ILE A 118 -8.36 20.46 4.57
CA ILE A 118 -7.75 21.58 5.26
C ILE A 118 -6.72 21.03 6.24
N VAL A 119 -5.52 21.59 6.23
CA VAL A 119 -4.44 21.27 7.16
C VAL A 119 -4.10 22.54 7.90
N ASP A 120 -4.44 22.58 9.20
CA ASP A 120 -4.04 23.65 10.10
C ASP A 120 -2.66 23.33 10.70
N TYR A 121 -1.68 24.22 10.46
CA TYR A 121 -0.31 23.99 10.92
C TYR A 121 0.47 25.32 11.04
N GLY A 122 1.54 25.30 11.83
CA GLY A 122 2.48 26.40 11.93
C GLY A 122 1.97 27.62 12.70
N GLY A 123 0.96 27.45 13.59
CA GLY A 123 0.36 28.51 14.42
C GLY A 123 1.30 29.02 15.51
N ALA A 124 2.42 29.63 15.12
CA ALA A 124 3.37 30.19 16.08
C ALA A 124 2.86 31.51 16.67
N ASN A 125 3.25 31.80 17.93
CA ASN A 125 3.03 33.12 18.55
C ASN A 125 3.98 34.13 17.93
N VAL A 126 3.43 35.11 17.20
CA VAL A 126 4.21 36.15 16.51
C VAL A 126 4.88 37.12 17.47
N ALA A 127 4.47 37.16 18.74
CA ALA A 127 5.06 38.01 19.77
C ALA A 127 6.29 37.37 20.46
N LYS A 128 6.65 36.14 20.11
CA LYS A 128 7.80 35.40 20.66
C LYS A 128 8.78 34.99 19.55
N PRO A 129 10.08 34.89 19.82
CA PRO A 129 11.04 34.34 18.86
C PRO A 129 10.67 32.90 18.47
N LEU A 130 10.81 32.61 17.19
CA LEU A 130 10.60 31.23 16.70
C LEU A 130 11.73 30.31 17.19
N HIS A 131 11.39 29.09 17.50
CA HIS A 131 12.35 28.05 17.86
C HIS A 131 12.04 26.74 17.11
N VAL A 132 12.91 25.73 17.26
CA VAL A 132 12.84 24.45 16.54
C VAL A 132 11.49 23.73 16.70
N GLY A 133 10.79 23.90 17.82
CA GLY A 133 9.45 23.32 18.02
C GLY A 133 8.41 23.84 17.04
N HIS A 134 8.48 25.12 16.65
CA HIS A 134 7.60 25.70 15.63
C HIS A 134 7.94 25.15 14.22
N LEU A 135 9.23 24.95 13.92
CA LEU A 135 9.67 24.39 12.66
C LEU A 135 9.10 22.98 12.44
N ARG A 136 9.05 22.17 13.49
CA ARG A 136 8.54 20.80 13.42
C ARG A 136 7.09 20.75 12.92
N SER A 137 6.18 21.51 13.50
CA SER A 137 4.76 21.53 13.09
C SER A 137 4.60 22.09 11.67
N ALA A 138 5.35 23.13 11.32
CA ALA A 138 5.33 23.73 10.00
C ALA A 138 5.80 22.75 8.91
N VAL A 139 6.91 22.03 9.14
CA VAL A 139 7.44 21.05 8.19
C VAL A 139 6.48 19.87 8.01
N ILE A 140 5.93 19.35 9.11
CA ILE A 140 4.97 18.23 9.04
C ILE A 140 3.72 18.65 8.27
N GLY A 141 3.10 19.77 8.59
CA GLY A 141 1.89 20.25 7.93
C GLY A 141 2.10 20.55 6.45
N GLU A 142 3.19 21.23 6.11
CA GLU A 142 3.54 21.50 4.70
C GLU A 142 3.82 20.22 3.93
N SER A 143 4.49 19.23 4.54
CA SER A 143 4.73 17.93 3.92
C SER A 143 3.43 17.19 3.62
N ILE A 144 2.50 17.15 4.58
CA ILE A 144 1.17 16.53 4.39
C ILE A 144 0.42 17.24 3.26
N LYS A 145 0.44 18.58 3.24
CA LYS A 145 -0.20 19.36 2.18
C LYS A 145 0.40 19.05 0.80
N ARG A 146 1.71 18.98 0.68
CA ARG A 146 2.38 18.65 -0.60
C ARG A 146 2.07 17.23 -1.06
N ILE A 147 2.10 16.26 -0.15
CA ILE A 147 1.72 14.87 -0.45
C ILE A 147 0.28 14.80 -0.93
N GLY A 148 -0.66 15.43 -0.22
CA GLY A 148 -2.05 15.44 -0.62
C GLY A 148 -2.29 16.07 -2.00
N LYS A 149 -1.60 17.18 -2.32
CA LYS A 149 -1.62 17.79 -3.67
C LYS A 149 -1.06 16.84 -4.72
N PHE A 150 0.06 16.18 -4.44
CA PHE A 150 0.67 15.21 -5.34
C PHE A 150 -0.28 14.04 -5.62
N MET A 151 -1.01 13.58 -4.59
CA MET A 151 -2.03 12.55 -4.73
C MET A 151 -3.32 13.02 -5.42
N GLY A 152 -3.42 14.30 -5.80
CA GLY A 152 -4.54 14.85 -6.56
C GLY A 152 -5.68 15.40 -5.70
N HIS A 153 -5.50 15.53 -4.39
CA HIS A 153 -6.47 16.19 -3.51
C HIS A 153 -6.37 17.73 -3.59
N HIS A 154 -7.47 18.40 -3.32
CA HIS A 154 -7.50 19.86 -3.16
C HIS A 154 -7.10 20.20 -1.72
N MET A 155 -5.85 20.64 -1.53
CA MET A 155 -5.27 20.89 -0.21
C MET A 155 -5.26 22.38 0.11
N ILE A 156 -5.84 22.76 1.23
CA ILE A 156 -5.83 24.11 1.79
C ILE A 156 -4.93 24.06 3.02
N GLY A 157 -3.88 24.89 3.03
CA GLY A 157 -3.06 25.07 4.23
C GLY A 157 -3.58 26.28 4.99
N ASP A 158 -3.95 26.08 6.22
CA ASP A 158 -4.30 27.17 7.15
C ASP A 158 -3.14 27.36 8.11
N VAL A 159 -2.60 28.59 8.12
CA VAL A 159 -1.52 28.99 9.02
C VAL A 159 -2.06 30.15 9.85
N HIS A 160 -2.40 29.87 11.09
CA HIS A 160 -3.03 30.83 11.99
C HIS A 160 -2.03 31.35 13.05
N PRO A 161 -1.19 32.33 12.71
CA PRO A 161 -0.31 32.90 13.71
C PRO A 161 -1.12 33.64 14.77
N VAL A 162 -0.81 33.40 16.04
CA VAL A 162 -1.50 34.02 17.18
C VAL A 162 -0.62 35.05 17.89
N SER A 163 -1.25 36.03 18.52
CA SER A 163 -0.56 37.01 19.36
C SER A 163 -1.18 37.02 20.76
N TYR A 164 -0.51 36.33 21.69
CA TYR A 164 -0.91 36.30 23.10
C TYR A 164 -0.02 37.25 23.96
N THR A 165 0.16 38.48 23.52
CA THR A 165 0.97 39.46 24.27
C THR A 165 0.40 39.75 25.65
N HIS A 166 -0.94 39.60 25.81
CA HIS A 166 -1.64 39.90 27.07
C HIS A 166 -1.60 38.72 28.08
N LEU A 167 -1.22 37.50 27.66
CA LEU A 167 -1.10 36.36 28.57
C LEU A 167 0.22 36.30 29.35
N ARG A 168 1.09 37.28 29.18
CA ARG A 168 2.38 37.37 29.88
C ARG A 168 2.27 37.68 31.38
N ALA A 169 1.10 37.99 31.90
CA ALA A 169 0.89 38.39 33.27
C ALA A 169 0.78 37.25 34.29
N HIS A 170 0.89 36.00 33.84
CA HIS A 170 0.65 34.81 34.68
C HIS A 170 1.74 33.73 34.60
N GLU A 171 2.94 34.05 34.06
CA GLU A 171 4.11 33.17 34.14
C GLU A 171 5.13 33.70 35.14
#